data_ab88625afffd660d46ca12c65c28bc82
#
_entry.id   ab88625afffd660d46ca12c65c28bc82
#
_cell.length_a   1.000
_cell.length_b   1.000
_cell.length_c   1.000
_cell.angle_alpha   90.00
_cell.angle_beta   90.00
_cell.angle_gamma   90.00
#
_symmetry.space_group_name_H-M   'P 1'
#
loop_
_entity.id
_entity.type
_entity.pdbx_description
1 polymer ?
#
loop_
_entity_poly.entity_id
_entity_poly.type
_entity_poly.pdbx_seq_one_letter_code
_entity_poly.pdbx_strand_id
1 'polypeptide(L)'
;MFIGATPTARTNQTNKKMKIGIVTLPLHTNYGGILQAWALQSVLVRMGHEVEVIDRHINSGHPSIIGVGKRLIKKYLLRKKIRVFSEAYERKYYPIFSKHTGPFLDKYIHRTIVTHPSEIEQSRYDALVVGSDQIWRHNYTGKEYAFLLFSKEWNVKRIAYAASFGVDKWEFNKQDTNTISQILKQYDGISVREYSGVNLCSTYLGVDATHVIDPTMLLDSTDYARLVEKANTAKSPGNLLYYLLDDSEEKLGRVEQVAKALNLTPFRVNSRIEDKFAPINDRIQPPVEQWLRGFIDAEFVVADSFHACVFSILFKKPFIVLGNKKRGNTRFDSLLSMFNLQDRMVYDNYSLKKAIQTPVNWDAVYEILEKERKKANSFLQQKLS
;
A
#
# COMPACT_ATOMS: atom_id res chain seq x y z
N MET A 1 50.83 34.97 -14.44
CA MET A 1 50.78 34.19 -13.22
C MET A 1 49.38 33.53 -13.16
N PHE A 2 49.29 32.30 -13.69
CA PHE A 2 48.03 31.56 -13.74
C PHE A 2 47.94 30.69 -12.47
N ILE A 3 46.98 30.97 -11.65
CA ILE A 3 46.65 30.13 -10.47
C ILE A 3 45.70 29.06 -10.94
N GLY A 4 46.19 27.81 -10.99
CA GLY A 4 45.39 26.63 -11.34
C GLY A 4 44.37 26.32 -10.29
N ALA A 5 43.12 26.21 -10.69
CA ALA A 5 42.03 25.68 -9.87
C ALA A 5 42.18 24.16 -9.78
N THR A 6 42.39 23.66 -8.59
CA THR A 6 42.41 22.22 -8.25
C THR A 6 41.00 21.66 -8.43
N PRO A 7 40.81 20.53 -9.15
CA PRO A 7 39.52 19.88 -9.24
C PRO A 7 39.18 19.28 -7.87
N THR A 8 38.11 19.73 -7.25
CA THR A 8 37.53 19.08 -6.09
C THR A 8 37.10 17.66 -6.46
N ALA A 9 37.82 16.70 -5.92
CA ALA A 9 37.48 15.28 -6.02
C ALA A 9 36.05 15.06 -5.49
N ARG A 10 35.13 14.73 -6.36
CA ARG A 10 33.86 14.12 -5.96
C ARG A 10 34.18 12.77 -5.34
N THR A 11 34.13 12.68 -4.03
CA THR A 11 34.15 11.40 -3.31
C THR A 11 32.94 10.58 -3.78
N ASN A 12 33.16 9.66 -4.70
CA ASN A 12 32.26 8.56 -4.95
C ASN A 12 32.22 7.71 -3.66
N GLN A 13 31.31 8.03 -2.75
CA GLN A 13 30.89 7.07 -1.72
C GLN A 13 30.25 5.91 -2.46
N THR A 14 31.00 4.84 -2.68
CA THR A 14 30.46 3.55 -3.11
C THR A 14 29.57 3.06 -1.98
N ASN A 15 28.25 3.23 -2.10
CA ASN A 15 27.30 2.67 -1.15
C ASN A 15 27.58 1.17 -1.03
N LYS A 16 27.87 0.71 0.18
CA LYS A 16 28.10 -0.71 0.47
C LYS A 16 26.84 -1.48 0.07
N LYS A 17 26.99 -2.48 -0.79
CA LYS A 17 25.90 -3.40 -1.14
C LYS A 17 25.42 -4.10 0.13
N MET A 18 24.13 -4.04 0.43
CA MET A 18 23.49 -4.67 1.59
C MET A 18 22.51 -5.76 1.15
N LYS A 19 22.29 -6.74 2.03
CA LYS A 19 21.19 -7.69 1.96
C LYS A 19 20.02 -7.13 2.77
N ILE A 20 18.91 -6.81 2.11
CA ILE A 20 17.76 -6.12 2.72
C ILE A 20 16.54 -7.03 2.72
N GLY A 21 15.95 -7.22 3.90
CA GLY A 21 14.64 -7.85 4.05
C GLY A 21 13.54 -6.79 4.14
N ILE A 22 12.58 -6.80 3.21
CA ILE A 22 11.38 -5.96 3.28
C ILE A 22 10.30 -6.69 4.07
N VAL A 23 9.82 -6.07 5.14
CA VAL A 23 8.73 -6.56 5.99
C VAL A 23 7.48 -5.74 5.72
N THR A 24 6.45 -6.37 5.17
CA THR A 24 5.19 -5.69 4.81
C THR A 24 3.97 -6.55 5.16
N LEU A 25 2.76 -6.06 4.86
CA LEU A 25 1.55 -6.87 4.99
C LEU A 25 1.64 -8.11 4.09
N PRO A 26 1.02 -9.23 4.49
CA PRO A 26 1.00 -10.45 3.67
C PRO A 26 0.54 -10.16 2.24
N LEU A 27 1.29 -10.68 1.27
CA LEU A 27 1.02 -10.48 -0.15
C LEU A 27 -0.06 -11.48 -0.60
N HIS A 28 -1.25 -10.97 -0.90
CA HIS A 28 -2.39 -11.78 -1.28
C HIS A 28 -3.03 -11.31 -2.59
N THR A 29 -4.25 -10.80 -2.49
CA THR A 29 -5.07 -10.36 -3.61
C THR A 29 -5.22 -8.84 -3.68
N ASN A 30 -4.56 -8.12 -2.77
CA ASN A 30 -4.58 -6.65 -2.70
C ASN A 30 -3.54 -6.07 -3.66
N TYR A 31 -4.00 -5.50 -4.76
CA TYR A 31 -3.12 -4.90 -5.78
C TYR A 31 -2.18 -3.83 -5.20
N GLY A 32 -2.70 -2.96 -4.34
CA GLY A 32 -1.88 -1.93 -3.71
C GLY A 32 -0.78 -2.51 -2.84
N GLY A 33 -1.11 -3.54 -2.04
CA GLY A 33 -0.14 -4.27 -1.22
C GLY A 33 0.94 -4.95 -2.07
N ILE A 34 0.57 -5.57 -3.19
CA ILE A 34 1.48 -6.21 -4.13
C ILE A 34 2.40 -5.17 -4.79
N LEU A 35 1.82 -4.12 -5.35
CA LEU A 35 2.56 -3.13 -6.14
C LEU A 35 3.47 -2.25 -5.28
N GLN A 36 3.10 -1.94 -4.02
CA GLN A 36 4.00 -1.21 -3.13
C GLN A 36 5.23 -2.05 -2.72
N ALA A 37 5.05 -3.37 -2.49
CA ALA A 37 6.17 -4.26 -2.19
C ALA A 37 7.11 -4.41 -3.40
N TRP A 38 6.54 -4.60 -4.60
CA TRP A 38 7.30 -4.64 -5.84
C TRP A 38 8.06 -3.34 -6.11
N ALA A 39 7.42 -2.19 -5.88
CA ALA A 39 8.02 -0.89 -6.09
C ALA A 39 9.18 -0.65 -5.13
N LEU A 40 9.00 -0.91 -3.83
CA LEU A 40 10.07 -0.75 -2.84
C LEU A 40 11.25 -1.68 -3.14
N GLN A 41 10.99 -2.97 -3.44
CA GLN A 41 12.01 -3.91 -3.90
C GLN A 41 12.76 -3.36 -5.11
N SER A 42 12.05 -2.88 -6.13
CA SER A 42 12.64 -2.37 -7.37
C SER A 42 13.54 -1.15 -7.13
N VAL A 43 13.11 -0.23 -6.26
CA VAL A 43 13.89 0.97 -5.91
C VAL A 43 15.17 0.58 -5.16
N LEU A 44 15.09 -0.29 -4.17
CA LEU A 44 16.24 -0.72 -3.39
C LEU A 44 17.24 -1.54 -4.24
N VAL A 45 16.75 -2.36 -5.18
CA VAL A 45 17.60 -3.04 -6.17
C VAL A 45 18.29 -2.03 -7.09
N ARG A 46 17.59 -0.99 -7.55
CA ARG A 46 18.19 0.11 -8.36
C ARG A 46 19.23 0.91 -7.58
N MET A 47 19.13 0.95 -6.25
CA MET A 47 20.16 1.54 -5.36
C MET A 47 21.39 0.62 -5.18
N GLY A 48 21.38 -0.59 -5.74
CA GLY A 48 22.52 -1.52 -5.72
C GLY A 48 22.48 -2.58 -4.64
N HIS A 49 21.38 -2.70 -3.88
CA HIS A 49 21.21 -3.69 -2.82
C HIS A 49 20.69 -5.03 -3.32
N GLU A 50 20.92 -6.08 -2.54
CA GLU A 50 20.27 -7.38 -2.68
C GLU A 50 19.01 -7.39 -1.81
N VAL A 51 17.85 -7.63 -2.41
CA VAL A 51 16.57 -7.37 -1.74
C VAL A 51 15.65 -8.56 -1.86
N GLU A 52 15.04 -8.97 -0.74
CA GLU A 52 13.92 -9.90 -0.75
C GLU A 52 12.77 -9.40 0.13
N VAL A 53 11.55 -9.80 -0.21
CA VAL A 53 10.36 -9.51 0.58
C VAL A 53 10.09 -10.69 1.52
N ILE A 54 10.04 -10.44 2.80
CA ILE A 54 9.64 -11.41 3.81
C ILE A 54 8.11 -11.48 3.81
N ASP A 55 7.56 -12.45 3.06
CA ASP A 55 6.12 -12.60 2.88
C ASP A 55 5.54 -13.52 3.96
N ARG A 56 4.94 -12.91 4.97
CA ARG A 56 4.40 -13.65 6.09
C ARG A 56 3.00 -14.18 5.79
N HIS A 57 2.91 -15.47 5.56
CA HIS A 57 1.64 -16.16 5.50
C HIS A 57 1.19 -16.55 6.91
N ILE A 58 0.23 -15.81 7.44
CA ILE A 58 -0.38 -16.20 8.71
C ILE A 58 -1.08 -17.52 8.47
N ASN A 59 -0.47 -18.61 8.95
CA ASN A 59 -1.21 -19.85 9.06
C ASN A 59 -2.44 -19.57 9.90
N SER A 60 -3.59 -19.47 9.26
CA SER A 60 -4.87 -19.49 9.95
C SER A 60 -4.96 -20.89 10.59
N GLY A 61 -4.36 -21.01 11.78
CA GLY A 61 -4.36 -22.23 12.59
C GLY A 61 -5.79 -22.73 12.76
N HIS A 62 -5.94 -23.89 13.32
CA HIS A 62 -7.29 -24.37 13.67
C HIS A 62 -7.98 -23.27 14.48
N PRO A 63 -9.20 -22.86 14.11
CA PRO A 63 -9.91 -21.82 14.83
C PRO A 63 -9.98 -22.20 16.30
N SER A 64 -9.67 -21.27 17.19
CA SER A 64 -9.80 -21.57 18.62
C SER A 64 -11.25 -21.92 18.93
N ILE A 65 -11.48 -22.91 19.77
CA ILE A 65 -12.81 -23.36 20.19
C ILE A 65 -13.65 -22.17 20.69
N ILE A 66 -13.03 -21.26 21.44
CA ILE A 66 -13.64 -20.01 21.91
C ILE A 66 -14.04 -19.10 20.74
N GLY A 67 -13.18 -19.01 19.71
CA GLY A 67 -13.47 -18.22 18.49
C GLY A 67 -14.67 -18.77 17.72
N VAL A 68 -14.73 -20.09 17.58
CA VAL A 68 -15.86 -20.79 16.95
C VAL A 68 -17.13 -20.57 17.76
N GLY A 69 -17.08 -20.73 19.10
CA GLY A 69 -18.22 -20.49 19.98
C GLY A 69 -18.76 -19.05 19.87
N LYS A 70 -17.90 -18.04 19.92
CA LYS A 70 -18.29 -16.63 19.72
C LYS A 70 -18.94 -16.40 18.35
N ARG A 71 -18.48 -17.04 17.28
CA ARG A 71 -19.06 -16.93 15.93
C ARG A 71 -20.42 -17.61 15.83
N LEU A 72 -20.59 -18.77 16.48
CA LEU A 72 -21.86 -19.48 16.58
C LEU A 72 -22.90 -18.59 17.28
N ILE A 73 -22.57 -18.01 18.43
CA ILE A 73 -23.43 -17.08 19.16
C ILE A 73 -23.83 -15.89 18.26
N LYS A 74 -22.84 -15.26 17.60
CA LYS A 74 -23.12 -14.14 16.69
C LYS A 74 -24.03 -14.53 15.52
N LYS A 75 -23.86 -15.75 14.98
CA LYS A 75 -24.64 -16.24 13.85
C LYS A 75 -26.07 -16.57 14.26
N TYR A 76 -26.26 -17.36 15.32
CA TYR A 76 -27.56 -17.90 15.69
C TYR A 76 -28.37 -17.00 16.66
N LEU A 77 -27.71 -16.43 17.68
CA LEU A 77 -28.41 -15.52 18.62
C LEU A 77 -28.52 -14.09 18.06
N LEU A 78 -27.46 -13.55 17.46
CA LEU A 78 -27.45 -12.17 16.95
C LEU A 78 -27.84 -12.09 15.46
N ARG A 79 -28.22 -13.22 14.85
CA ARG A 79 -28.63 -13.32 13.42
C ARG A 79 -27.68 -12.63 12.44
N LYS A 80 -26.38 -12.53 12.78
CA LYS A 80 -25.39 -11.91 11.92
C LYS A 80 -24.97 -12.86 10.81
N LYS A 81 -24.88 -12.37 9.56
CA LYS A 81 -24.35 -13.11 8.42
C LYS A 81 -22.83 -13.29 8.60
N ILE A 82 -22.40 -14.42 9.20
CA ILE A 82 -20.98 -14.72 9.46
C ILE A 82 -20.67 -16.16 9.06
N ARG A 83 -19.45 -16.39 8.52
CA ARG A 83 -18.91 -17.75 8.36
C ARG A 83 -18.29 -18.21 9.66
N VAL A 84 -18.79 -19.28 10.23
CA VAL A 84 -18.28 -19.85 11.49
C VAL A 84 -16.86 -20.39 11.34
N PHE A 85 -16.60 -21.11 10.24
CA PHE A 85 -15.30 -21.68 9.88
C PHE A 85 -14.61 -20.88 8.77
N SER A 86 -14.41 -19.58 9.00
CA SER A 86 -13.82 -18.67 8.01
C SER A 86 -12.40 -19.10 7.59
N GLU A 87 -11.59 -19.60 8.54
CA GLU A 87 -10.21 -20.02 8.29
C GLU A 87 -10.14 -21.22 7.35
N ALA A 88 -10.96 -22.23 7.58
CA ALA A 88 -11.04 -23.40 6.70
C ALA A 88 -11.56 -23.03 5.30
N TYR A 89 -12.54 -22.11 5.24
CA TYR A 89 -13.05 -21.58 3.99
C TYR A 89 -11.96 -20.83 3.20
N GLU A 90 -11.27 -19.88 3.83
CA GLU A 90 -10.20 -19.13 3.17
C GLU A 90 -9.08 -20.05 2.71
N ARG A 91 -8.63 -21.01 3.52
CA ARG A 91 -7.61 -21.99 3.13
C ARG A 91 -8.03 -22.79 1.88
N LYS A 92 -9.30 -23.23 1.83
CA LYS A 92 -9.83 -24.00 0.69
C LYS A 92 -9.90 -23.17 -0.60
N TYR A 93 -10.35 -21.92 -0.51
CA TYR A 93 -10.68 -21.12 -1.69
C TYR A 93 -9.63 -20.06 -2.03
N TYR A 94 -8.67 -19.80 -1.15
CA TYR A 94 -7.60 -18.85 -1.40
C TYR A 94 -6.83 -19.11 -2.72
N PRO A 95 -6.44 -20.36 -3.06
CA PRO A 95 -5.78 -20.63 -4.34
C PRO A 95 -6.63 -20.24 -5.56
N ILE A 96 -7.96 -20.29 -5.42
CA ILE A 96 -8.89 -19.88 -6.49
C ILE A 96 -8.93 -18.36 -6.58
N PHE A 97 -9.05 -17.66 -5.44
CA PHE A 97 -9.12 -16.19 -5.41
C PHE A 97 -7.84 -15.54 -5.89
N SER A 98 -6.69 -16.12 -5.57
CA SER A 98 -5.35 -15.64 -5.93
C SER A 98 -4.81 -16.19 -7.24
N LYS A 99 -5.62 -16.93 -8.01
CA LYS A 99 -5.20 -17.62 -9.24
C LYS A 99 -4.39 -16.75 -10.20
N HIS A 100 -4.71 -15.47 -10.29
CA HIS A 100 -4.05 -14.54 -11.20
C HIS A 100 -3.06 -13.61 -10.52
N THR A 101 -3.18 -13.39 -9.20
CA THR A 101 -2.20 -12.57 -8.46
C THR A 101 -0.98 -13.39 -8.04
N GLY A 102 -1.13 -14.69 -7.75
CA GLY A 102 -0.03 -15.59 -7.42
C GLY A 102 1.11 -15.60 -8.45
N PRO A 103 0.82 -15.83 -9.74
CA PRO A 103 1.85 -15.82 -10.78
C PRO A 103 2.61 -14.49 -10.90
N PHE A 104 1.97 -13.36 -10.62
CA PHE A 104 2.65 -12.06 -10.56
C PHE A 104 3.67 -12.02 -9.41
N LEU A 105 3.26 -12.48 -8.22
CA LEU A 105 4.13 -12.54 -7.06
C LEU A 105 5.36 -13.40 -7.33
N ASP A 106 5.16 -14.60 -7.90
CA ASP A 106 6.24 -15.55 -8.20
C ASP A 106 7.21 -15.03 -9.26
N LYS A 107 6.71 -14.24 -10.22
CA LYS A 107 7.51 -13.72 -11.33
C LYS A 107 8.26 -12.44 -10.99
N TYR A 108 7.67 -11.53 -10.22
CA TYR A 108 8.17 -10.17 -10.07
C TYR A 108 8.65 -9.81 -8.66
N ILE A 109 8.31 -10.61 -7.65
CA ILE A 109 8.73 -10.35 -6.27
C ILE A 109 9.64 -11.48 -5.80
N HIS A 110 10.91 -11.14 -5.57
CA HIS A 110 11.82 -12.04 -4.88
C HIS A 110 11.41 -12.10 -3.41
N ARG A 111 10.88 -13.24 -2.96
CA ARG A 111 10.28 -13.39 -1.64
C ARG A 111 10.64 -14.67 -0.93
N THR A 112 10.79 -14.58 0.39
CA THR A 112 10.84 -15.71 1.31
C THR A 112 9.52 -15.80 2.06
N ILE A 113 8.85 -16.94 1.97
CA ILE A 113 7.59 -17.20 2.68
C ILE A 113 7.92 -17.67 4.09
N VAL A 114 7.35 -17.00 5.09
CA VAL A 114 7.47 -17.37 6.51
C VAL A 114 6.08 -17.44 7.13
N THR A 115 5.92 -18.29 8.12
CA THR A 115 4.67 -18.38 8.89
C THR A 115 4.78 -17.71 10.25
N HIS A 116 5.97 -17.76 10.83
CA HIS A 116 6.27 -17.16 12.12
C HIS A 116 7.55 -16.31 12.04
N PRO A 117 7.64 -15.17 12.78
CA PRO A 117 8.85 -14.33 12.80
C PRO A 117 10.13 -15.06 13.21
N SER A 118 10.06 -16.13 14.00
CA SER A 118 11.22 -16.94 14.40
C SER A 118 11.87 -17.74 13.25
N GLU A 119 11.21 -17.83 12.10
CA GLU A 119 11.76 -18.46 10.88
C GLU A 119 12.68 -17.48 10.12
N ILE A 120 12.71 -16.21 10.52
CA ILE A 120 13.55 -15.17 9.90
C ILE A 120 14.92 -15.23 10.57
N GLU A 121 15.97 -15.49 9.78
CA GLU A 121 17.34 -15.62 10.27
C GLU A 121 18.09 -14.30 10.19
N GLN A 122 18.70 -13.87 11.30
CA GLN A 122 19.50 -12.64 11.36
C GLN A 122 20.61 -12.62 10.30
N SER A 123 21.32 -13.73 10.14
CA SER A 123 22.48 -13.85 9.25
C SER A 123 22.18 -13.56 7.76
N ARG A 124 20.89 -13.54 7.38
CA ARG A 124 20.46 -13.27 6.01
C ARG A 124 20.42 -11.78 5.66
N TYR A 125 20.42 -10.87 6.65
CA TYR A 125 20.14 -9.46 6.42
C TYR A 125 21.15 -8.53 7.10
N ASP A 126 21.55 -7.51 6.36
CA ASP A 126 22.27 -6.33 6.89
C ASP A 126 21.28 -5.25 7.35
N ALA A 127 20.08 -5.21 6.73
CA ALA A 127 19.02 -4.29 7.05
C ALA A 127 17.62 -4.90 6.93
N LEU A 128 16.70 -4.47 7.78
CA LEU A 128 15.28 -4.73 7.67
C LEU A 128 14.54 -3.42 7.40
N VAL A 129 13.74 -3.39 6.33
CA VAL A 129 12.91 -2.24 5.96
C VAL A 129 11.45 -2.62 6.15
N VAL A 130 10.77 -2.05 7.15
CA VAL A 130 9.36 -2.29 7.40
C VAL A 130 8.50 -1.22 6.72
N GLY A 131 7.50 -1.67 5.99
CA GLY A 131 6.58 -0.81 5.23
C GLY A 131 6.37 -1.37 3.81
N SER A 132 5.62 -0.73 3.06
CA SER A 132 4.68 0.35 3.29
C SER A 132 3.32 -0.22 3.74
N ASP A 133 2.24 0.39 3.24
CA ASP A 133 0.85 0.07 3.56
C ASP A 133 0.55 0.14 5.09
N GLN A 134 -0.60 -0.32 5.51
CA GLN A 134 -1.09 -0.22 6.89
C GLN A 134 -0.44 -1.26 7.82
N ILE A 135 0.88 -1.46 7.68
CA ILE A 135 1.63 -2.44 8.48
C ILE A 135 1.58 -2.10 9.99
N TRP A 136 1.47 -0.83 10.33
CA TRP A 136 1.37 -0.36 11.71
C TRP A 136 -0.06 -0.21 12.23
N ARG A 137 -1.06 -0.62 11.42
CA ARG A 137 -2.45 -0.68 11.89
C ARG A 137 -2.61 -1.74 12.95
N HIS A 138 -3.20 -1.35 14.10
CA HIS A 138 -3.50 -2.29 15.17
C HIS A 138 -4.32 -3.50 14.65
N ASN A 139 -4.01 -4.69 15.09
CA ASN A 139 -4.68 -5.95 14.72
C ASN A 139 -4.52 -6.43 13.24
N TYR A 140 -3.64 -5.84 12.42
CA TYR A 140 -3.42 -6.35 11.06
C TYR A 140 -2.41 -7.51 11.03
N THR A 141 -1.22 -7.35 11.61
CA THR A 141 -0.16 -8.37 11.56
C THR A 141 0.43 -8.76 12.92
N GLY A 142 0.00 -8.09 13.98
CA GLY A 142 0.60 -8.22 15.31
C GLY A 142 1.93 -7.43 15.44
N LYS A 143 2.16 -6.91 16.64
CA LYS A 143 3.28 -6.00 16.92
C LYS A 143 4.66 -6.61 16.71
N GLU A 144 4.82 -7.92 16.97
CA GLU A 144 6.10 -8.64 16.78
C GLU A 144 6.67 -8.44 15.37
N TYR A 145 5.81 -8.57 14.37
CA TYR A 145 6.18 -8.45 12.97
C TYR A 145 6.13 -6.99 12.50
N ALA A 146 5.04 -6.28 12.84
CA ALA A 146 4.79 -4.91 12.38
C ALA A 146 5.86 -3.92 12.81
N PHE A 147 6.45 -4.11 14.00
CA PHE A 147 7.48 -3.22 14.56
C PHE A 147 8.85 -3.91 14.72
N LEU A 148 9.09 -5.01 14.00
CA LEU A 148 10.35 -5.75 13.99
C LEU A 148 10.83 -6.17 15.41
N LEU A 149 9.92 -6.41 16.36
CA LEU A 149 10.29 -6.79 17.73
C LEU A 149 11.10 -8.10 17.78
N PHE A 150 10.86 -9.02 16.83
CA PHE A 150 11.63 -10.26 16.68
C PHE A 150 13.13 -10.02 16.47
N SER A 151 13.50 -8.85 15.93
CA SER A 151 14.88 -8.51 15.63
C SER A 151 15.54 -7.62 16.70
N LYS A 152 14.92 -7.45 17.88
CA LYS A 152 15.36 -6.51 18.92
C LYS A 152 16.85 -6.67 19.28
N GLU A 153 17.33 -7.91 19.40
CA GLU A 153 18.70 -8.22 19.78
C GLU A 153 19.64 -8.39 18.56
N TRP A 154 19.16 -8.13 17.35
CA TRP A 154 19.96 -8.31 16.15
C TRP A 154 20.82 -7.09 15.84
N ASN A 155 22.02 -7.33 15.36
CA ASN A 155 22.89 -6.28 14.83
C ASN A 155 22.56 -6.03 13.33
N VAL A 156 21.43 -5.39 13.07
CA VAL A 156 20.96 -5.04 11.72
C VAL A 156 20.40 -3.62 11.72
N LYS A 157 20.49 -2.93 10.59
CA LYS A 157 19.78 -1.64 10.43
C LYS A 157 18.27 -1.87 10.40
N ARG A 158 17.51 -0.99 11.05
CA ARG A 158 16.04 -1.00 11.07
C ARG A 158 15.50 0.30 10.51
N ILE A 159 14.74 0.21 9.45
CA ILE A 159 14.19 1.38 8.78
C ILE A 159 12.69 1.17 8.60
N ALA A 160 11.89 2.17 8.96
CA ALA A 160 10.50 2.23 8.54
C ALA A 160 10.38 3.11 7.30
N TYR A 161 9.91 2.55 6.20
CA TYR A 161 9.67 3.32 4.99
C TYR A 161 8.17 3.41 4.68
N ALA A 162 7.64 4.64 4.71
CA ALA A 162 6.24 4.94 4.43
C ALA A 162 5.26 4.02 5.18
N ALA A 163 5.60 3.59 6.40
CA ALA A 163 4.72 2.78 7.23
C ALA A 163 3.46 3.57 7.58
N SER A 164 2.30 2.90 7.61
CA SER A 164 1.01 3.56 7.81
C SER A 164 0.26 2.97 9.00
N PHE A 165 -0.23 3.86 9.86
CA PHE A 165 -1.23 3.50 10.88
C PHE A 165 -2.63 3.40 10.27
N GLY A 166 -2.89 4.08 9.15
CA GLY A 166 -4.17 4.09 8.45
C GLY A 166 -5.28 4.87 9.18
N VAL A 167 -4.98 5.45 10.33
CA VAL A 167 -5.87 6.24 11.19
C VAL A 167 -5.11 7.41 11.82
N ASP A 168 -5.85 8.37 12.34
CA ASP A 168 -5.36 9.54 13.08
C ASP A 168 -5.45 9.38 14.61
N LYS A 169 -5.98 8.25 15.08
CA LYS A 169 -6.16 7.95 16.50
C LYS A 169 -5.21 6.84 16.93
N TRP A 170 -4.69 6.96 18.16
CA TRP A 170 -3.86 5.93 18.76
C TRP A 170 -4.71 4.71 19.16
N GLU A 171 -4.35 3.53 18.65
CA GLU A 171 -5.13 2.31 18.86
C GLU A 171 -4.47 1.31 19.83
N PHE A 172 -3.24 1.58 20.32
CA PHE A 172 -2.50 0.67 21.18
C PHE A 172 -2.69 0.98 22.66
N ASN A 173 -2.72 -0.05 23.51
CA ASN A 173 -2.73 0.11 24.96
C ASN A 173 -1.35 0.58 25.49
N LYS A 174 -1.30 0.97 26.77
CA LYS A 174 -0.07 1.55 27.39
C LYS A 174 1.12 0.59 27.35
N GLN A 175 0.89 -0.72 27.57
CA GLN A 175 1.97 -1.72 27.57
C GLN A 175 2.55 -1.88 26.15
N ASP A 176 1.70 -2.01 25.14
CA ASP A 176 2.12 -2.12 23.74
C ASP A 176 2.81 -0.83 23.28
N THR A 177 2.28 0.34 23.65
CA THR A 177 2.90 1.64 23.38
C THR A 177 4.33 1.71 23.91
N ASN A 178 4.57 1.32 25.15
CA ASN A 178 5.91 1.31 25.74
C ASN A 178 6.85 0.36 25.00
N THR A 179 6.38 -0.85 24.68
CA THR A 179 7.19 -1.84 23.95
C THR A 179 7.56 -1.34 22.55
N ILE A 180 6.59 -0.77 21.81
CA ILE A 180 6.79 -0.21 20.47
C ILE A 180 7.73 1.00 20.54
N SER A 181 7.57 1.91 21.51
CA SER A 181 8.44 3.06 21.69
C SER A 181 9.90 2.63 21.90
N GLN A 182 10.13 1.59 22.71
CA GLN A 182 11.49 1.10 22.98
C GLN A 182 12.18 0.57 21.72
N ILE A 183 11.49 -0.20 20.89
CA ILE A 183 12.11 -0.74 19.67
C ILE A 183 12.29 0.35 18.61
N LEU A 184 11.35 1.28 18.45
CA LEU A 184 11.48 2.35 17.46
C LEU A 184 12.65 3.30 17.75
N LYS A 185 13.07 3.45 19.01
CA LYS A 185 14.28 4.19 19.36
C LYS A 185 15.58 3.53 18.88
N GLN A 186 15.52 2.26 18.44
CA GLN A 186 16.64 1.52 17.84
C GLN A 186 16.63 1.59 16.32
N TYR A 187 15.67 2.30 15.70
CA TYR A 187 15.59 2.43 14.25
C TYR A 187 16.59 3.47 13.74
N ASP A 188 17.27 3.17 12.65
CA ASP A 188 18.14 4.08 11.92
C ASP A 188 17.36 5.19 11.20
N GLY A 189 16.11 4.92 10.87
CA GLY A 189 15.22 5.90 10.27
C GLY A 189 13.77 5.50 10.31
N ILE A 190 12.90 6.48 10.53
CA ILE A 190 11.46 6.27 10.57
C ILE A 190 10.80 7.22 9.58
N SER A 191 10.05 6.67 8.64
CA SER A 191 9.15 7.44 7.79
C SER A 191 7.76 6.83 7.71
N VAL A 192 6.78 7.70 7.55
CA VAL A 192 5.36 7.36 7.52
C VAL A 192 4.69 7.95 6.29
N ARG A 193 3.60 7.32 5.83
CA ARG A 193 2.90 7.66 4.61
C ARG A 193 1.85 8.77 4.78
N GLU A 194 1.37 8.99 5.98
CA GLU A 194 0.40 10.02 6.31
C GLU A 194 0.92 10.98 7.37
N TYR A 195 0.53 12.26 7.24
CA TYR A 195 0.96 13.30 8.17
C TYR A 195 0.50 13.04 9.62
N SER A 196 -0.70 12.44 9.78
CA SER A 196 -1.17 11.98 11.10
C SER A 196 -0.21 10.99 11.76
N GLY A 197 0.46 10.15 10.96
CA GLY A 197 1.47 9.21 11.45
C GLY A 197 2.68 9.89 12.09
N VAL A 198 3.11 11.05 11.57
CA VAL A 198 4.18 11.87 12.20
C VAL A 198 3.76 12.28 13.60
N ASN A 199 2.53 12.80 13.75
CA ASN A 199 1.99 13.22 15.04
C ASN A 199 1.83 12.04 16.01
N LEU A 200 1.38 10.87 15.53
CA LEU A 200 1.28 9.66 16.36
C LEU A 200 2.65 9.19 16.85
N CYS A 201 3.68 9.22 16.01
CA CYS A 201 5.05 8.88 16.38
C CYS A 201 5.61 9.81 17.46
N SER A 202 5.48 11.11 17.29
CA SER A 202 5.98 12.07 18.26
C SER A 202 5.21 12.04 19.59
N THR A 203 3.86 11.99 19.52
CA THR A 203 3.00 12.12 20.71
C THR A 203 3.03 10.87 21.59
N TYR A 204 2.96 9.67 20.98
CA TYR A 204 2.79 8.42 21.73
C TYR A 204 4.06 7.59 21.83
N LEU A 205 4.97 7.69 20.86
CA LEU A 205 6.14 6.84 20.79
C LEU A 205 7.45 7.59 21.13
N GLY A 206 7.41 8.93 21.14
CA GLY A 206 8.57 9.77 21.46
C GLY A 206 9.70 9.61 20.46
N VAL A 207 9.36 9.44 19.17
CA VAL A 207 10.30 9.34 18.05
C VAL A 207 9.90 10.29 16.93
N ASP A 208 10.91 10.80 16.21
CA ASP A 208 10.71 11.62 15.03
C ASP A 208 10.45 10.74 13.80
N ALA A 209 9.48 11.12 12.97
CA ALA A 209 9.17 10.45 11.72
C ALA A 209 9.11 11.44 10.56
N THR A 210 9.63 11.03 9.41
CA THR A 210 9.58 11.81 8.18
C THR A 210 8.32 11.42 7.38
N HIS A 211 7.52 12.39 6.96
CA HIS A 211 6.43 12.14 6.01
C HIS A 211 7.01 11.94 4.62
N VAL A 212 6.71 10.80 3.97
CA VAL A 212 7.19 10.45 2.62
C VAL A 212 6.06 9.86 1.78
N ILE A 213 6.24 9.83 0.46
CA ILE A 213 5.30 9.20 -0.47
C ILE A 213 5.34 7.68 -0.39
N ASP A 214 4.23 7.05 -0.82
CA ASP A 214 4.14 5.60 -0.97
C ASP A 214 5.21 5.08 -1.94
N PRO A 215 5.79 3.87 -1.72
CA PRO A 215 6.79 3.29 -2.61
C PRO A 215 6.36 3.24 -4.07
N THR A 216 5.06 3.06 -4.34
CA THR A 216 4.56 3.04 -5.73
C THR A 216 4.80 4.36 -6.46
N MET A 217 4.91 5.46 -5.75
CA MET A 217 5.18 6.78 -6.33
C MET A 217 6.68 7.04 -6.56
N LEU A 218 7.58 6.18 -6.10
CA LEU A 218 9.02 6.27 -6.39
C LEU A 218 9.37 5.81 -7.81
N LEU A 219 8.51 5.01 -8.42
CA LEU A 219 8.64 4.55 -9.80
C LEU A 219 7.83 5.43 -10.75
N ASP A 220 8.21 5.40 -12.03
CA ASP A 220 7.47 6.10 -13.07
C ASP A 220 6.31 5.27 -13.62
N SER A 221 5.31 5.94 -14.20
CA SER A 221 4.21 5.27 -14.89
C SER A 221 4.68 4.31 -15.98
N THR A 222 5.83 4.60 -16.63
CA THR A 222 6.46 3.74 -17.63
C THR A 222 6.95 2.41 -17.05
N ASP A 223 7.37 2.35 -15.79
CA ASP A 223 7.74 1.09 -15.14
C ASP A 223 6.54 0.15 -15.04
N TYR A 224 5.38 0.70 -14.71
CA TYR A 224 4.12 -0.05 -14.63
C TYR A 224 3.57 -0.40 -16.02
N ALA A 225 3.66 0.51 -16.98
CA ALA A 225 3.25 0.25 -18.37
C ALA A 225 4.02 -0.92 -18.99
N ARG A 226 5.32 -1.05 -18.71
CA ARG A 226 6.15 -2.19 -19.15
C ARG A 226 5.66 -3.53 -18.61
N LEU A 227 5.04 -3.60 -17.43
CA LEU A 227 4.43 -4.84 -16.92
C LEU A 227 3.23 -5.25 -17.77
N VAL A 228 2.39 -4.28 -18.14
CA VAL A 228 1.22 -4.46 -19.00
C VAL A 228 1.61 -4.91 -20.42
N GLU A 229 2.64 -4.28 -20.97
CA GLU A 229 3.19 -4.61 -22.29
C GLU A 229 3.76 -6.03 -22.33
N LYS A 230 4.61 -6.38 -21.34
CA LYS A 230 5.20 -7.72 -21.22
C LYS A 230 4.17 -8.83 -21.06
N ALA A 231 3.02 -8.54 -20.47
CA ALA A 231 1.91 -9.48 -20.31
C ALA A 231 0.98 -9.50 -21.53
N ASN A 232 1.19 -8.63 -22.51
CA ASN A 232 0.30 -8.46 -23.68
C ASN A 232 -1.17 -8.32 -23.26
N THR A 233 -1.42 -7.49 -22.24
CA THR A 233 -2.74 -7.35 -21.64
C THR A 233 -3.71 -6.64 -22.58
N ALA A 234 -4.87 -7.25 -22.82
CA ALA A 234 -5.91 -6.70 -23.67
C ALA A 234 -6.42 -5.33 -23.16
N LYS A 235 -6.92 -4.51 -24.08
CA LYS A 235 -7.54 -3.24 -23.75
C LYS A 235 -8.77 -3.41 -22.86
N SER A 236 -9.01 -2.42 -22.02
CA SER A 236 -10.19 -2.35 -21.17
C SER A 236 -11.48 -2.20 -22.00
N PRO A 237 -12.64 -2.69 -21.51
CA PRO A 237 -13.90 -2.64 -22.25
C PRO A 237 -14.60 -1.28 -22.20
N GLY A 238 -14.01 -0.28 -21.56
CA GLY A 238 -14.54 1.07 -21.40
C GLY A 238 -13.44 2.09 -21.11
N ASN A 239 -13.84 3.30 -20.77
CA ASN A 239 -12.94 4.43 -20.53
C ASN A 239 -13.23 5.20 -19.22
N LEU A 240 -14.27 4.83 -18.45
CA LEU A 240 -14.48 5.27 -17.08
C LEU A 240 -14.14 4.14 -16.13
N LEU A 241 -12.92 4.16 -15.58
CA LEU A 241 -12.54 3.18 -14.56
C LEU A 241 -13.22 3.51 -13.22
N TYR A 242 -13.99 2.56 -12.67
CA TYR A 242 -14.36 2.64 -11.26
C TYR A 242 -13.70 1.52 -10.45
N TYR A 243 -13.01 1.91 -9.38
CA TYR A 243 -12.34 1.00 -8.47
C TYR A 243 -12.88 1.21 -7.06
N LEU A 244 -13.91 0.46 -6.73
CA LEU A 244 -14.60 0.51 -5.46
C LEU A 244 -14.33 -0.76 -4.65
N LEU A 245 -13.96 -0.58 -3.39
CA LEU A 245 -13.79 -1.65 -2.40
C LEU A 245 -15.10 -1.92 -1.63
N ASP A 246 -16.07 -1.03 -1.78
CA ASP A 246 -17.40 -1.11 -1.18
C ASP A 246 -18.45 -0.68 -2.23
N ASP A 247 -19.10 -1.68 -2.83
CA ASP A 247 -20.11 -1.50 -3.89
C ASP A 247 -21.47 -1.10 -3.28
N SER A 248 -21.56 0.01 -2.55
CA SER A 248 -22.85 0.53 -2.12
C SER A 248 -23.64 1.13 -3.29
N GLU A 249 -24.99 1.06 -3.23
CA GLU A 249 -25.87 1.67 -4.24
C GLU A 249 -25.56 3.17 -4.43
N GLU A 250 -25.27 3.88 -3.33
CA GLU A 250 -24.88 5.28 -3.37
C GLU A 250 -23.66 5.50 -4.24
N LYS A 251 -22.59 4.69 -4.04
CA LYS A 251 -21.34 4.82 -4.82
C LYS A 251 -21.52 4.43 -6.28
N LEU A 252 -22.26 3.36 -6.55
CA LEU A 252 -22.59 2.96 -7.92
C LEU A 252 -23.42 4.03 -8.63
N GLY A 253 -24.38 4.64 -7.95
CA GLY A 253 -25.12 5.78 -8.48
C GLY A 253 -24.23 7.00 -8.80
N ARG A 254 -23.14 7.23 -8.02
CA ARG A 254 -22.14 8.25 -8.35
C ARG A 254 -21.36 7.91 -9.62
N VAL A 255 -20.99 6.64 -9.80
CA VAL A 255 -20.34 6.18 -11.04
C VAL A 255 -21.23 6.46 -12.26
N GLU A 256 -22.51 6.13 -12.18
CA GLU A 256 -23.48 6.40 -13.26
C GLU A 256 -23.63 7.89 -13.56
N GLN A 257 -23.68 8.74 -12.50
CA GLN A 257 -23.72 10.19 -12.67
C GLN A 257 -22.48 10.72 -13.42
N VAL A 258 -21.26 10.21 -13.08
CA VAL A 258 -20.03 10.57 -13.79
C VAL A 258 -20.05 10.07 -15.23
N ALA A 259 -20.44 8.81 -15.46
CA ALA A 259 -20.54 8.22 -16.79
C ALA A 259 -21.43 9.07 -17.70
N LYS A 260 -22.61 9.46 -17.21
CA LYS A 260 -23.55 10.31 -17.94
C LYS A 260 -22.99 11.72 -18.17
N ALA A 261 -22.39 12.34 -17.15
CA ALA A 261 -21.89 13.72 -17.24
C ALA A 261 -20.73 13.86 -18.23
N LEU A 262 -19.87 12.84 -18.33
CA LEU A 262 -18.69 12.83 -19.20
C LEU A 262 -18.90 12.04 -20.50
N ASN A 263 -20.05 11.39 -20.70
CA ASN A 263 -20.33 10.49 -21.81
C ASN A 263 -19.29 9.37 -21.95
N LEU A 264 -18.95 8.72 -20.82
CA LEU A 264 -17.95 7.67 -20.75
C LEU A 264 -18.60 6.30 -20.44
N THR A 265 -17.95 5.22 -20.87
CA THR A 265 -18.37 3.85 -20.63
C THR A 265 -17.72 3.30 -19.37
N PRO A 266 -18.48 3.01 -18.29
CA PRO A 266 -17.93 2.51 -17.05
C PRO A 266 -17.44 1.07 -17.16
N PHE A 267 -16.30 0.78 -16.52
CA PHE A 267 -15.75 -0.57 -16.37
C PHE A 267 -14.99 -0.70 -15.05
N ARG A 268 -14.80 -1.94 -14.60
CA ARG A 268 -14.03 -2.27 -13.39
C ARG A 268 -12.92 -3.27 -13.66
N VAL A 269 -11.90 -3.26 -12.79
CA VAL A 269 -10.74 -4.15 -12.89
C VAL A 269 -10.49 -4.96 -11.61
N ASN A 270 -11.39 -4.91 -10.65
CA ASN A 270 -11.36 -5.71 -9.43
C ASN A 270 -12.56 -6.66 -9.35
N SER A 271 -12.37 -7.74 -8.60
CA SER A 271 -13.42 -8.67 -8.24
C SER A 271 -14.22 -8.20 -7.02
N ARG A 272 -15.19 -8.98 -6.60
CA ARG A 272 -15.91 -8.81 -5.33
C ARG A 272 -15.22 -9.50 -4.16
N ILE A 273 -13.87 -9.50 -4.13
CA ILE A 273 -13.08 -10.21 -3.10
C ILE A 273 -13.40 -9.72 -1.68
N GLU A 274 -13.72 -8.45 -1.52
CA GLU A 274 -14.08 -7.84 -0.23
C GLU A 274 -15.45 -8.30 0.28
N ASP A 275 -16.36 -8.71 -0.59
CA ASP A 275 -17.63 -9.33 -0.24
C ASP A 275 -17.42 -10.82 0.05
N LYS A 276 -17.23 -11.15 1.35
CA LYS A 276 -17.00 -12.53 1.80
C LYS A 276 -18.12 -13.51 1.44
N PHE A 277 -19.30 -13.01 1.03
CA PHE A 277 -20.47 -13.81 0.69
C PHE A 277 -20.81 -13.83 -0.78
N ALA A 278 -20.07 -13.09 -1.61
CA ALA A 278 -20.20 -13.18 -3.05
C ALA A 278 -19.91 -14.62 -3.55
N PRO A 279 -20.47 -15.01 -4.71
CA PRO A 279 -20.11 -16.26 -5.38
C PRO A 279 -18.60 -16.38 -5.56
N ILE A 280 -18.07 -17.60 -5.53
CA ILE A 280 -16.62 -17.86 -5.60
C ILE A 280 -16.02 -17.26 -6.86
N ASN A 281 -16.68 -17.44 -8.00
CA ASN A 281 -16.19 -16.92 -9.30
C ASN A 281 -16.11 -15.39 -9.32
N ASP A 282 -17.02 -14.70 -8.65
CA ASP A 282 -17.02 -13.23 -8.55
C ASP A 282 -15.90 -12.70 -7.65
N ARG A 283 -15.26 -13.57 -6.87
CA ARG A 283 -14.16 -13.24 -5.95
C ARG A 283 -12.77 -13.53 -6.52
N ILE A 284 -12.66 -14.10 -7.71
CA ILE A 284 -11.38 -14.32 -8.39
C ILE A 284 -10.82 -12.98 -8.82
N GLN A 285 -9.68 -12.58 -8.24
CA GLN A 285 -9.03 -11.32 -8.62
C GLN A 285 -8.47 -11.41 -10.04
N PRO A 286 -8.74 -10.42 -10.89
CA PRO A 286 -8.07 -10.28 -12.18
C PRO A 286 -6.55 -10.14 -12.05
N PRO A 287 -5.78 -10.36 -13.13
CA PRO A 287 -4.34 -10.14 -13.15
C PRO A 287 -3.94 -8.72 -12.71
N VAL A 288 -2.79 -8.59 -12.05
CA VAL A 288 -2.23 -7.27 -11.65
C VAL A 288 -2.04 -6.38 -12.87
N GLU A 289 -1.61 -6.96 -13.98
CA GLU A 289 -1.39 -6.26 -15.25
C GLU A 289 -2.71 -5.73 -15.83
N GLN A 290 -3.82 -6.45 -15.65
CA GLN A 290 -5.15 -5.98 -16.06
C GLN A 290 -5.62 -4.80 -15.19
N TRP A 291 -5.31 -4.83 -13.90
CA TRP A 291 -5.59 -3.71 -13.01
C TRP A 291 -4.81 -2.45 -13.43
N LEU A 292 -3.53 -2.58 -13.76
CA LEU A 292 -2.69 -1.49 -14.29
C LEU A 292 -3.20 -1.00 -15.66
N ARG A 293 -3.61 -1.93 -16.54
CA ARG A 293 -4.18 -1.61 -17.84
C ARG A 293 -5.41 -0.72 -17.71
N GLY A 294 -6.22 -0.96 -16.68
CA GLY A 294 -7.40 -0.13 -16.40
C GLY A 294 -7.06 1.34 -16.23
N PHE A 295 -5.98 1.68 -15.52
CA PHE A 295 -5.53 3.06 -15.38
C PHE A 295 -4.93 3.63 -16.66
N ILE A 296 -4.24 2.83 -17.46
CA ILE A 296 -3.68 3.27 -18.76
C ILE A 296 -4.82 3.67 -19.69
N ASP A 297 -5.86 2.87 -19.78
CA ASP A 297 -6.96 3.06 -20.73
C ASP A 297 -8.02 4.08 -20.26
N ALA A 298 -8.10 4.34 -18.94
CA ALA A 298 -9.09 5.26 -18.38
C ALA A 298 -8.90 6.69 -18.89
N GLU A 299 -10.00 7.37 -19.20
CA GLU A 299 -10.08 8.82 -19.37
C GLU A 299 -10.44 9.52 -18.06
N PHE A 300 -11.19 8.82 -17.19
CA PHE A 300 -11.56 9.30 -15.85
C PHE A 300 -11.61 8.12 -14.87
N VAL A 301 -11.33 8.39 -13.57
CA VAL A 301 -11.32 7.36 -12.53
C VAL A 301 -12.24 7.75 -11.37
N VAL A 302 -13.08 6.81 -10.93
CA VAL A 302 -13.87 6.92 -9.69
C VAL A 302 -13.35 5.88 -8.69
N ALA A 303 -12.87 6.32 -7.54
CA ALA A 303 -12.21 5.42 -6.59
C ALA A 303 -12.64 5.65 -5.13
N ASP A 304 -12.58 4.57 -4.31
CA ASP A 304 -12.60 4.63 -2.85
C ASP A 304 -11.39 3.95 -2.22
N SER A 305 -10.30 3.84 -2.99
CA SER A 305 -9.05 3.19 -2.64
C SER A 305 -7.86 4.16 -2.72
N PHE A 306 -7.01 4.15 -1.70
CA PHE A 306 -5.79 4.96 -1.67
C PHE A 306 -4.89 4.71 -2.89
N HIS A 307 -4.59 3.44 -3.20
CA HIS A 307 -3.72 3.13 -4.34
C HIS A 307 -4.36 3.46 -5.69
N ALA A 308 -5.70 3.41 -5.81
CA ALA A 308 -6.34 3.88 -7.02
C ALA A 308 -6.13 5.39 -7.23
N CYS A 309 -6.15 6.20 -6.17
CA CYS A 309 -5.81 7.62 -6.26
C CYS A 309 -4.34 7.83 -6.63
N VAL A 310 -3.42 7.07 -6.01
CA VAL A 310 -2.00 7.10 -6.34
C VAL A 310 -1.76 6.79 -7.82
N PHE A 311 -2.36 5.72 -8.35
CA PHE A 311 -2.20 5.35 -9.76
C PHE A 311 -2.90 6.32 -10.71
N SER A 312 -3.99 6.97 -10.30
CA SER A 312 -4.59 8.08 -11.07
C SER A 312 -3.60 9.24 -11.21
N ILE A 313 -2.89 9.59 -10.13
CA ILE A 313 -1.84 10.61 -10.16
C ILE A 313 -0.68 10.17 -11.08
N LEU A 314 -0.17 8.94 -10.92
CA LEU A 314 0.95 8.41 -11.71
C LEU A 314 0.65 8.35 -13.22
N PHE A 315 -0.57 8.05 -13.60
CA PHE A 315 -0.99 7.97 -15.01
C PHE A 315 -1.65 9.26 -15.52
N LYS A 316 -1.60 10.37 -14.74
CA LYS A 316 -2.24 11.66 -15.08
C LYS A 316 -3.72 11.53 -15.46
N LYS A 317 -4.47 10.69 -14.73
CA LYS A 317 -5.89 10.47 -14.99
C LYS A 317 -6.72 11.38 -14.09
N PRO A 318 -7.62 12.21 -14.63
CA PRO A 318 -8.60 12.92 -13.82
C PRO A 318 -9.39 11.93 -12.98
N PHE A 319 -9.65 12.26 -11.72
CA PHE A 319 -10.29 11.32 -10.81
C PHE A 319 -11.12 12.01 -9.74
N ILE A 320 -11.99 11.24 -9.13
CA ILE A 320 -12.68 11.60 -7.87
C ILE A 320 -12.52 10.49 -6.85
N VAL A 321 -12.57 10.89 -5.58
CA VAL A 321 -12.47 10.00 -4.43
C VAL A 321 -13.80 9.99 -3.71
N LEU A 322 -14.40 8.81 -3.59
CA LEU A 322 -15.57 8.59 -2.76
C LEU A 322 -15.10 8.15 -1.38
N GLY A 323 -15.38 8.96 -0.35
CA GLY A 323 -14.95 8.67 1.01
C GLY A 323 -15.39 7.29 1.49
N ASN A 324 -14.55 6.63 2.28
CA ASN A 324 -14.83 5.32 2.85
C ASN A 324 -14.93 5.42 4.37
N LYS A 325 -16.15 5.55 4.89
CA LYS A 325 -16.42 5.69 6.34
C LYS A 325 -15.86 4.52 7.17
N LYS A 326 -15.78 3.32 6.60
CA LYS A 326 -15.30 2.11 7.32
C LYS A 326 -13.76 2.06 7.41
N ARG A 327 -13.07 2.61 6.42
CA ARG A 327 -11.59 2.55 6.30
C ARG A 327 -10.90 3.85 6.71
N GLY A 328 -11.67 4.92 6.99
CA GLY A 328 -11.19 6.27 7.32
C GLY A 328 -10.69 7.04 6.10
N ASN A 329 -10.72 8.37 6.19
CA ASN A 329 -10.30 9.26 5.10
C ASN A 329 -8.87 9.80 5.27
N THR A 330 -8.25 9.63 6.43
CA THR A 330 -6.95 10.22 6.81
C THR A 330 -5.86 10.06 5.74
N ARG A 331 -5.80 8.89 5.09
CA ARG A 331 -4.82 8.63 4.02
C ARG A 331 -5.13 9.39 2.74
N PHE A 332 -6.41 9.55 2.40
CA PHE A 332 -6.84 10.38 1.28
C PHE A 332 -6.54 11.85 1.56
N ASP A 333 -6.90 12.32 2.77
CA ASP A 333 -6.66 13.72 3.15
C ASP A 333 -5.17 14.06 3.08
N SER A 334 -4.30 13.16 3.56
CA SER A 334 -2.85 13.33 3.50
C SER A 334 -2.34 13.36 2.05
N LEU A 335 -2.77 12.41 1.20
CA LEU A 335 -2.37 12.34 -0.21
C LEU A 335 -2.87 13.56 -1.00
N LEU A 336 -4.16 13.84 -0.89
CA LEU A 336 -4.77 14.93 -1.65
C LEU A 336 -4.22 16.30 -1.22
N SER A 337 -3.97 16.50 0.07
CA SER A 337 -3.34 17.74 0.58
C SER A 337 -1.91 17.88 0.08
N MET A 338 -1.12 16.80 0.03
CA MET A 338 0.25 16.83 -0.49
C MET A 338 0.30 17.33 -1.94
N PHE A 339 -0.65 16.95 -2.77
CA PHE A 339 -0.70 17.26 -4.19
C PHE A 339 -1.63 18.41 -4.56
N ASN A 340 -2.20 19.14 -3.59
CA ASN A 340 -3.19 20.21 -3.79
C ASN A 340 -4.44 19.73 -4.57
N LEU A 341 -4.90 18.51 -4.29
CA LEU A 341 -6.01 17.83 -4.96
C LEU A 341 -7.21 17.59 -4.03
N GLN A 342 -7.39 18.41 -2.97
CA GLN A 342 -8.46 18.23 -1.98
C GLN A 342 -9.85 18.31 -2.61
N ASP A 343 -9.98 19.05 -3.73
CA ASP A 343 -11.20 19.16 -4.52
C ASP A 343 -11.62 17.87 -5.22
N ARG A 344 -10.75 16.83 -5.24
CA ARG A 344 -11.08 15.51 -5.76
C ARG A 344 -11.91 14.68 -4.78
N MET A 345 -11.97 15.04 -3.49
CA MET A 345 -12.81 14.35 -2.51
C MET A 345 -14.28 14.77 -2.68
N VAL A 346 -15.14 13.79 -2.90
CA VAL A 346 -16.57 14.00 -3.15
C VAL A 346 -17.39 13.60 -1.92
N TYR A 347 -18.21 14.52 -1.46
CA TYR A 347 -19.12 14.34 -0.32
C TYR A 347 -20.59 14.38 -0.74
N ASP A 348 -20.92 15.14 -1.78
CA ASP A 348 -22.27 15.43 -2.24
C ASP A 348 -22.32 15.73 -3.75
N ASN A 349 -23.49 16.11 -4.26
CA ASN A 349 -23.68 16.43 -5.68
C ASN A 349 -22.94 17.70 -6.09
N TYR A 350 -22.78 18.67 -5.19
CA TYR A 350 -22.08 19.91 -5.50
C TYR A 350 -20.56 19.62 -5.68
N SER A 351 -19.93 18.94 -4.72
CA SER A 351 -18.53 18.54 -4.80
C SER A 351 -18.26 17.65 -6.00
N LEU A 352 -19.18 16.73 -6.35
CA LEU A 352 -19.10 15.90 -7.54
C LEU A 352 -19.05 16.75 -8.81
N LYS A 353 -20.00 17.65 -8.99
CA LYS A 353 -20.07 18.52 -10.17
C LYS A 353 -18.81 19.38 -10.30
N LYS A 354 -18.37 19.98 -9.19
CA LYS A 354 -17.15 20.78 -9.14
C LYS A 354 -15.93 19.96 -9.55
N ALA A 355 -15.75 18.77 -8.97
CA ALA A 355 -14.60 17.91 -9.25
C ALA A 355 -14.53 17.45 -10.72
N ILE A 356 -15.68 17.16 -11.34
CA ILE A 356 -15.76 16.81 -12.77
C ILE A 356 -15.39 18.00 -13.66
N GLN A 357 -15.81 19.20 -13.32
CA GLN A 357 -15.62 20.40 -14.14
C GLN A 357 -14.24 21.07 -13.97
N THR A 358 -13.55 20.78 -12.85
CA THR A 358 -12.25 21.40 -12.56
C THR A 358 -11.12 20.54 -13.15
N PRO A 359 -10.36 21.02 -14.13
CA PRO A 359 -9.21 20.28 -14.65
C PRO A 359 -8.11 20.16 -13.60
N VAL A 360 -7.32 19.08 -13.67
CA VAL A 360 -6.14 18.89 -12.84
C VAL A 360 -4.94 19.59 -13.50
N ASN A 361 -4.25 20.43 -12.76
CA ASN A 361 -2.96 20.98 -13.20
C ASN A 361 -1.86 19.93 -12.99
N TRP A 362 -1.66 19.08 -14.01
CA TRP A 362 -0.71 17.98 -13.93
C TRP A 362 0.75 18.43 -13.81
N ASP A 363 1.10 19.59 -14.35
CA ASP A 363 2.48 20.09 -14.25
C ASP A 363 2.81 20.45 -12.81
N ALA A 364 1.92 21.14 -12.10
CA ALA A 364 2.08 21.45 -10.68
C ALA A 364 2.10 20.14 -9.81
N VAL A 365 1.22 19.18 -10.11
CA VAL A 365 1.20 17.89 -9.42
C VAL A 365 2.52 17.14 -9.60
N TYR A 366 3.07 17.11 -10.80
CA TYR A 366 4.32 16.42 -11.09
C TYR A 366 5.55 17.15 -10.53
N GLU A 367 5.54 18.46 -10.44
CA GLU A 367 6.57 19.22 -9.73
C GLU A 367 6.64 18.79 -8.25
N ILE A 368 5.48 18.69 -7.60
CA ILE A 368 5.39 18.19 -6.23
C ILE A 368 5.88 16.73 -6.15
N LEU A 369 5.44 15.87 -7.08
CA LEU A 369 5.84 14.47 -7.11
C LEU A 369 7.36 14.31 -7.20
N GLU A 370 8.01 15.04 -8.08
CA GLU A 370 9.47 14.99 -8.23
C GLU A 370 10.22 15.49 -6.99
N LYS A 371 9.70 16.52 -6.32
CA LYS A 371 10.23 17.00 -5.05
C LYS A 371 10.13 15.91 -3.96
N GLU A 372 8.96 15.30 -3.83
CA GLU A 372 8.73 14.26 -2.82
C GLU A 372 9.50 12.96 -3.16
N ARG A 373 9.69 12.61 -4.44
CA ARG A 373 10.59 11.53 -4.87
C ARG A 373 12.03 11.76 -4.43
N LYS A 374 12.56 12.96 -4.67
CA LYS A 374 13.93 13.33 -4.24
C LYS A 374 14.09 13.20 -2.74
N LYS A 375 13.12 13.72 -1.96
CA LYS A 375 13.11 13.62 -0.50
C LYS A 375 13.10 12.17 -0.02
N ALA A 376 12.23 11.34 -0.58
CA ALA A 376 12.08 9.94 -0.22
C ALA A 376 13.30 9.10 -0.59
N ASN A 377 13.87 9.30 -1.80
CA ASN A 377 15.11 8.65 -2.21
C ASN A 377 16.30 9.06 -1.33
N SER A 378 16.42 10.35 -0.99
CA SER A 378 17.46 10.83 -0.07
C SER A 378 17.32 10.21 1.32
N PHE A 379 16.08 10.07 1.83
CA PHE A 379 15.84 9.36 3.09
C PHE A 379 16.38 7.92 3.04
N LEU A 380 15.99 7.14 2.03
CA LEU A 380 16.46 5.75 1.87
C LEU A 380 17.99 5.67 1.76
N GLN A 381 18.60 6.50 0.90
CA GLN A 381 20.06 6.52 0.72
C GLN A 381 20.80 6.83 2.02
N GLN A 382 20.38 7.86 2.75
CA GLN A 382 21.01 8.25 4.01
C GLN A 382 20.87 7.20 5.13
N LYS A 383 19.75 6.47 5.15
CA LYS A 383 19.49 5.49 6.21
C LYS A 383 20.11 4.12 5.91
N LEU A 384 20.39 3.85 4.63
CA LEU A 384 21.04 2.63 4.15
C LEU A 384 22.56 2.80 3.94
N SER A 385 23.09 4.02 4.05
CA SER A 385 24.53 4.28 3.97
C SER A 385 25.32 3.81 5.20
#